data_18eab629f04233af7725cc8ddd2ffc54
#
_entry.id   18eab629f04233af7725cc8ddd2ffc54
#
_cell.length_a   1.000
_cell.length_b   1.000
_cell.length_c   1.000
_cell.angle_alpha   90.00
_cell.angle_beta   90.00
_cell.angle_gamma   90.00
#
_symmetry.space_group_name_H-M   'P 1'
#
loop_
_entity.id
_entity.type
_entity.pdbx_description
1 polymer ?
#
loop_
_entity_poly.entity_id
_entity_poly.type
_entity_poly.pdbx_seq_one_letter_code
_entity_poly.pdbx_strand_id
1 'polypeptide(L)'
;VFVFLPGKAVDKVKLDACTGWVRHMGRFYENRIYAFALDARLTKGEAEVLLLDQNKQPLLKLSSQNPTQSIHLDGQTSRYYLQWKFHSASGKCELHW
;
A
#
# COMPACT_ATOMS: atom_id res chain seq x y z
N VAL A 1 18.37 -3.16 -4.77
CA VAL A 1 17.62 -2.60 -5.89
C VAL A 1 16.16 -2.45 -5.51
N PHE A 2 15.61 -1.32 -5.83
CA PHE A 2 14.23 -0.99 -5.52
C PHE A 2 13.59 -0.36 -6.77
N VAL A 3 12.48 -0.93 -7.22
CA VAL A 3 11.69 -0.39 -8.34
C VAL A 3 10.26 -0.24 -7.87
N PHE A 4 9.72 0.96 -8.00
CA PHE A 4 8.36 1.28 -7.61
C PHE A 4 7.61 1.85 -8.81
N LEU A 5 6.49 1.21 -9.18
CA LEU A 5 5.66 1.59 -10.32
C LEU A 5 4.23 1.87 -9.84
N PRO A 6 3.92 3.13 -9.48
CA PRO A 6 2.55 3.49 -9.13
C PRO A 6 1.67 3.53 -10.38
N GLY A 7 0.42 3.12 -10.25
CA GLY A 7 -0.54 3.12 -11.35
C GLY A 7 -1.93 3.54 -10.90
N LYS A 8 -2.89 3.45 -11.83
CA LYS A 8 -4.31 3.61 -11.50
C LYS A 8 -4.78 2.33 -10.84
N ALA A 9 -5.24 2.38 -9.59
CA ALA A 9 -5.76 1.23 -8.88
C ALA A 9 -4.78 0.06 -8.71
N VAL A 10 -3.47 0.30 -8.94
CA VAL A 10 -2.44 -0.71 -8.71
C VAL A 10 -1.09 -0.05 -8.44
N ASP A 11 -0.38 -0.58 -7.43
CA ASP A 11 1.04 -0.30 -7.20
C ASP A 11 1.82 -1.60 -7.40
N LYS A 12 2.97 -1.50 -8.05
CA LYS A 12 3.89 -2.64 -8.24
C LYS A 12 5.26 -2.30 -7.68
N VAL A 13 5.84 -3.25 -6.97
CA VAL A 13 7.14 -3.06 -6.30
C VAL A 13 8.02 -4.28 -6.54
N LYS A 14 9.28 -4.02 -6.89
CA LYS A 14 10.33 -5.04 -6.96
C LYS A 14 11.41 -4.67 -5.95
N LEU A 15 11.86 -5.65 -5.18
CA LEU A 15 12.74 -5.45 -4.05
C LEU A 15 13.91 -6.42 -4.08
N ASP A 16 15.07 -5.94 -3.66
CA ASP A 16 16.26 -6.78 -3.42
C ASP A 16 16.94 -6.27 -2.14
N ALA A 17 16.73 -7.00 -1.05
CA ALA A 17 17.25 -6.69 0.29
C ALA A 17 16.95 -5.26 0.72
N CYS A 18 15.71 -4.82 0.57
CA CYS A 18 15.30 -3.45 0.85
C CYS A 18 14.75 -3.29 2.24
N THR A 19 15.16 -2.21 2.90
CA THR A 19 14.61 -1.74 4.17
C THR A 19 14.31 -0.26 4.04
N GLY A 20 13.15 0.17 4.51
CA GLY A 20 12.73 1.56 4.44
C GLY A 20 11.27 1.69 4.09
N TRP A 21 10.90 2.86 3.61
CA TRP A 21 9.52 3.11 3.24
C TRP A 21 9.44 4.07 2.05
N VAL A 22 8.30 4.00 1.34
CA VAL A 22 7.94 4.94 0.28
C VAL A 22 6.47 5.31 0.46
N ARG A 23 6.17 6.55 0.21
CA ARG A 23 4.80 7.08 0.36
C ARG A 23 4.45 7.90 -0.87
N HIS A 24 3.23 7.72 -1.37
CA HIS A 24 2.71 8.54 -2.44
C HIS A 24 1.24 8.86 -2.21
N MET A 25 0.75 9.90 -2.87
CA MET A 25 -0.66 10.25 -2.83
C MET A 25 -1.45 9.29 -3.70
N GLY A 26 -2.44 8.62 -3.10
CA GLY A 26 -3.36 7.76 -3.83
C GLY A 26 -4.50 8.55 -4.46
N ARG A 27 -5.05 8.03 -5.55
CA ARG A 27 -6.22 8.58 -6.20
C ARG A 27 -7.45 7.81 -5.75
N PHE A 28 -8.18 8.39 -4.83
CA PHE A 28 -9.39 7.80 -4.29
C PHE A 28 -10.55 8.79 -4.42
N TYR A 29 -11.73 8.24 -4.74
CA TYR A 29 -12.95 9.03 -4.81
C TYR A 29 -13.73 8.90 -3.51
N GLU A 30 -14.34 9.99 -3.12
CA GLU A 30 -15.14 10.08 -1.91
C GLU A 30 -16.44 9.27 -2.05
N ASN A 31 -17.00 8.87 -0.91
CA ASN A 31 -18.26 8.13 -0.83
C ASN A 31 -18.24 6.81 -1.61
N ARG A 32 -17.09 6.14 -1.62
CA ARG A 32 -16.94 4.83 -2.25
C ARG A 32 -16.33 3.84 -1.27
N ILE A 33 -16.64 2.58 -1.51
CA ILE A 33 -15.99 1.47 -0.82
C ILE A 33 -14.88 0.96 -1.69
N TYR A 34 -13.68 0.88 -1.12
CA TYR A 34 -12.51 0.32 -1.79
C TYR A 34 -12.12 -1.00 -1.14
N ALA A 35 -11.88 -2.00 -1.98
CA ALA A 35 -11.37 -3.30 -1.56
C ALA A 35 -9.90 -3.38 -1.91
N PHE A 36 -9.04 -3.32 -0.91
CA PHE A 36 -7.59 -3.42 -1.10
C PHE A 36 -7.14 -4.87 -1.02
N ALA A 37 -6.27 -5.26 -1.91
CA ALA A 37 -5.65 -6.60 -1.93
C ALA A 37 -4.16 -6.48 -2.16
N LEU A 38 -3.38 -7.02 -1.22
CA LEU A 38 -1.92 -7.08 -1.30
C LEU A 38 -1.49 -8.48 -1.73
N ASP A 39 -0.81 -8.56 -2.88
CA ASP A 39 -0.16 -9.78 -3.34
C ASP A 39 1.35 -9.64 -3.10
N ALA A 40 1.83 -10.21 -2.01
CA ALA A 40 3.24 -10.15 -1.62
C ALA A 40 3.91 -11.49 -1.92
N ARG A 41 4.79 -11.50 -2.91
CA ARG A 41 5.58 -12.68 -3.30
C ARG A 41 7.03 -12.45 -2.89
N LEU A 42 7.27 -12.51 -1.60
CA LEU A 42 8.58 -12.26 -1.02
C LEU A 42 9.33 -13.57 -0.81
N THR A 43 10.61 -13.57 -1.15
CA THR A 43 11.53 -14.66 -0.83
C THR A 43 12.19 -14.46 0.51
N LYS A 44 12.27 -13.22 0.97
CA LYS A 44 12.83 -12.83 2.28
C LYS A 44 12.14 -11.57 2.79
N GLY A 45 12.12 -11.43 4.11
CA GLY A 45 11.69 -10.20 4.74
C GLY A 45 10.19 -9.99 4.76
N GLU A 46 9.81 -8.76 5.03
CA GLU A 46 8.43 -8.37 5.22
C GLU A 46 8.12 -7.09 4.48
N ALA A 47 6.85 -6.97 4.04
CA ALA A 47 6.30 -5.76 3.47
C ALA A 47 4.92 -5.50 4.05
N GLU A 48 4.60 -4.23 4.27
CA GLU A 48 3.27 -3.81 4.69
C GLU A 48 2.87 -2.53 3.97
N VAL A 49 1.57 -2.30 3.87
CA VAL A 49 0.99 -1.10 3.28
C VAL A 49 0.04 -0.47 4.26
N LEU A 50 0.17 0.84 4.43
CA LEU A 50 -0.75 1.64 5.23
C LEU A 50 -1.51 2.59 4.31
N LEU A 51 -2.82 2.69 4.50
CA LEU A 51 -3.62 3.78 3.96
C LEU A 51 -3.71 4.86 5.02
N LEU A 52 -3.29 6.07 4.67
CA LEU A 52 -3.24 7.21 5.58
C LEU A 52 -4.21 8.29 5.13
N ASP A 53 -4.81 8.99 6.08
CA ASP A 53 -5.62 10.17 5.79
C ASP A 53 -4.75 11.41 5.48
N GLN A 54 -5.38 12.56 5.28
CA GLN A 54 -4.67 13.80 4.96
C GLN A 54 -3.71 14.24 6.08
N ASN A 55 -3.96 13.83 7.32
CA ASN A 55 -3.11 14.11 8.47
C ASN A 55 -2.09 12.99 8.70
N LYS A 56 -1.99 12.07 7.75
CA LYS A 56 -1.09 10.90 7.78
C LYS A 56 -1.37 9.97 8.96
N GLN A 57 -2.64 9.92 9.38
CA GLN A 57 -3.09 8.96 10.37
C GLN A 57 -3.50 7.66 9.69
N PRO A 58 -3.10 6.50 10.23
CA PRO A 58 -3.43 5.22 9.59
C PRO A 58 -4.93 4.93 9.64
N LEU A 59 -5.49 4.54 8.50
CA LEU A 59 -6.88 4.11 8.38
C LEU A 59 -6.97 2.59 8.27
N LEU A 60 -6.02 1.94 7.59
CA LEU A 60 -5.92 0.48 7.53
C LEU A 60 -4.49 0.05 7.26
N LYS A 61 -4.23 -1.23 7.52
CA LYS A 61 -2.92 -1.82 7.31
C LYS A 61 -3.09 -3.17 6.62
N LEU A 62 -2.31 -3.40 5.56
CA LEU A 62 -2.23 -4.67 4.85
C LEU A 62 -0.85 -5.27 5.05
N SER A 63 -0.81 -6.57 5.17
CA SER A 63 0.42 -7.36 5.28
C SER A 63 0.19 -8.74 4.68
N SER A 64 1.23 -9.59 4.64
CA SER A 64 1.05 -10.95 4.17
C SER A 64 0.12 -11.77 5.07
N GLN A 65 -0.05 -11.39 6.33
CA GLN A 65 -0.97 -12.04 7.27
C GLN A 65 -2.39 -11.46 7.20
N ASN A 66 -2.53 -10.24 6.67
CA ASN A 66 -3.81 -9.57 6.50
C ASN A 66 -3.84 -8.87 5.13
N PRO A 67 -3.92 -9.66 4.04
CA PRO A 67 -3.68 -9.14 2.69
C PRO A 67 -4.86 -8.41 2.08
N THR A 68 -6.06 -8.51 2.64
CA THR A 68 -7.25 -7.88 2.07
C THR A 68 -8.01 -7.12 3.12
N GLN A 69 -8.43 -5.90 2.78
CA GLN A 69 -9.32 -5.09 3.62
C GLN A 69 -10.17 -4.19 2.74
N SER A 70 -11.38 -3.89 3.21
CA SER A 70 -12.26 -2.93 2.57
C SER A 70 -12.48 -1.74 3.49
N ILE A 71 -12.64 -0.57 2.90
CA ILE A 71 -12.88 0.66 3.64
C ILE A 71 -13.84 1.55 2.85
N HIS A 72 -14.74 2.21 3.58
CA HIS A 72 -15.59 3.27 3.03
C HIS A 72 -14.89 4.62 3.30
N LEU A 73 -14.60 5.36 2.24
CA LEU A 73 -14.04 6.69 2.34
C LEU A 73 -15.19 7.70 2.27
N ASP A 74 -15.41 8.41 3.35
CA ASP A 74 -16.66 9.16 3.59
C ASP A 74 -16.64 10.59 3.07
N GLY A 75 -15.64 11.00 2.35
CA GLY A 75 -15.70 12.22 1.57
C GLY A 75 -15.41 13.53 2.27
N GLN A 76 -14.81 13.49 3.45
CA GLN A 76 -14.36 14.71 4.10
C GLN A 76 -13.08 15.27 3.49
N THR A 77 -12.33 14.44 2.77
CA THR A 77 -11.08 14.83 2.13
C THR A 77 -10.82 13.96 0.92
N SER A 78 -10.19 14.54 -0.10
CA SER A 78 -9.72 13.81 -1.27
C SER A 78 -8.25 13.41 -1.16
N ARG A 79 -7.59 13.72 -0.08
CA ARG A 79 -6.16 13.46 0.11
C ARG A 79 -5.95 12.26 0.99
N TYR A 80 -5.46 11.19 0.34
CA TYR A 80 -5.08 9.95 1.03
C TYR A 80 -3.70 9.57 0.56
N TYR A 81 -2.96 8.87 1.40
CA TYR A 81 -1.61 8.42 1.09
C TYR A 81 -1.52 6.93 1.24
N LEU A 82 -0.76 6.29 0.35
CA LEU A 82 -0.35 4.90 0.48
C LEU A 82 1.11 4.89 0.90
N GLN A 83 1.41 4.24 2.00
CA GLN A 83 2.77 4.12 2.50
C GLN A 83 3.17 2.67 2.57
N TRP A 84 4.17 2.30 1.80
CA TRP A 84 4.79 1.00 1.81
C TRP A 84 5.94 1.01 2.80
N LYS A 85 6.04 -0.04 3.61
CA LYS A 85 7.17 -0.27 4.50
C LYS A 85 7.76 -1.63 4.23
N PHE A 86 9.09 -1.69 4.21
CA PHE A 86 9.84 -2.90 3.92
C PHE A 86 10.87 -3.15 5.01
N HIS A 87 11.07 -4.42 5.35
CA HIS A 87 12.09 -4.85 6.27
C HIS A 87 12.85 -6.04 5.67
N SER A 88 14.08 -5.79 5.23
CA SER A 88 14.96 -6.78 4.59
C SER A 88 14.23 -7.58 3.52
N ALA A 89 13.42 -6.90 2.72
CA ALA A 89 12.50 -7.55 1.79
C ALA A 89 13.14 -7.79 0.44
N SER A 90 12.91 -8.98 -0.10
CA SER A 90 13.30 -9.37 -1.45
C SER A 90 12.12 -10.07 -2.12
N GLY A 91 11.84 -9.71 -3.38
CA GLY A 91 10.76 -10.29 -4.15
C GLY A 91 9.92 -9.24 -4.86
N LYS A 92 8.65 -9.54 -5.02
CA LYS A 92 7.70 -8.67 -5.73
C LYS A 92 6.43 -8.50 -4.91
N CYS A 93 5.88 -7.30 -4.93
CA CYS A 93 4.59 -7.02 -4.33
C CYS A 93 3.71 -6.25 -5.30
N GLU A 94 2.41 -6.51 -5.24
CA GLU A 94 1.41 -5.73 -5.94
C GLU A 94 0.29 -5.37 -4.96
N LEU A 95 -0.16 -4.13 -5.02
CA LEU A 95 -1.33 -3.68 -4.28
C LEU A 95 -2.40 -3.32 -5.30
N HIS A 96 -3.59 -3.86 -5.14
CA HIS A 96 -4.74 -3.57 -6.00
C HIS A 96 -5.86 -2.95 -5.18
N TRP A 97 -6.59 -2.02 -5.80
CA TRP A 97 -7.79 -1.43 -5.18
C TRP A 97 -8.84 -1.01 -6.20
#